data_956c4c6695e30330376098db6606d638
#
_entry.id   956c4c6695e30330376098db6606d638
#
_cell.length_a   1.000
_cell.length_b   1.000
_cell.length_c   1.000
_cell.angle_alpha   90.00
_cell.angle_beta   90.00
_cell.angle_gamma   90.00
#
_symmetry.space_group_name_H-M   'P 1'
#
loop_
_entity.id
_entity.type
_entity.pdbx_description
1 polymer ?
#
loop_
_entity_poly.entity_id
_entity_poly.type
_entity_poly.pdbx_seq_one_letter_code
_entity_poly.pdbx_strand_id
1 'polypeptide(L)'
;MPEELIERIKRKDRKAQFEFYQRYSVPLFRLTYRYITNEQDAGSIVNMAFFKIFGHIRDFNYKDPDSLMAWMKKIVINESLMFLRQKFTYAELDGNTAKDLLFDNLPEDHLILEDYYTLIRKLPDDLRTVFNLHALDGFSHNEIANHLKIKEASSRAYLSKARKMLQNYIIKRISDG
;
A
#
# COMPACT_ATOMS: atom_id res chain seq x y z
N MET A 1 19.59 -0.52 18.76
CA MET A 1 19.59 0.39 17.56
C MET A 1 19.10 -0.40 16.33
N PRO A 2 18.49 0.21 15.27
CA PRO A 2 18.03 -0.55 14.11
C PRO A 2 19.16 -1.32 13.41
N GLU A 3 20.35 -0.76 13.32
CA GLU A 3 21.53 -1.38 12.74
C GLU A 3 21.94 -2.68 13.47
N GLU A 4 22.03 -2.64 14.77
CA GLU A 4 22.35 -3.82 15.59
C GLU A 4 21.30 -4.93 15.41
N LEU A 5 20.02 -4.54 15.32
CA LEU A 5 18.92 -5.47 15.08
C LEU A 5 19.06 -6.16 13.73
N ILE A 6 19.43 -5.39 12.68
CA ILE A 6 19.70 -5.91 11.34
C ILE A 6 20.86 -6.91 11.35
N GLU A 7 21.97 -6.58 12.02
CA GLU A 7 23.13 -7.47 12.11
C GLU A 7 22.81 -8.80 12.83
N ARG A 8 21.98 -8.76 13.87
CA ARG A 8 21.47 -9.96 14.53
C ARG A 8 20.59 -10.79 13.59
N ILE A 9 19.72 -10.14 12.81
CA ILE A 9 18.88 -10.84 11.82
C ILE A 9 19.73 -11.50 10.74
N LYS A 10 20.77 -10.84 10.24
CA LYS A 10 21.72 -11.40 9.28
C LYS A 10 22.37 -12.70 9.79
N ARG A 11 22.53 -12.81 11.11
CA ARG A 11 23.02 -14.02 11.83
C ARG A 11 21.92 -15.05 12.12
N LYS A 12 20.71 -14.87 11.58
CA LYS A 12 19.54 -15.75 11.77
C LYS A 12 19.00 -15.79 13.21
N ASP A 13 19.19 -14.73 14.00
CA ASP A 13 18.60 -14.60 15.33
C ASP A 13 17.08 -14.46 15.23
N ARG A 14 16.34 -15.50 15.65
CA ARG A 14 14.87 -15.52 15.62
C ARG A 14 14.23 -14.48 16.53
N LYS A 15 14.86 -14.17 17.67
CA LYS A 15 14.36 -13.13 18.59
C LYS A 15 14.47 -11.76 17.95
N ALA A 16 15.58 -11.50 17.25
CA ALA A 16 15.76 -10.26 16.48
C ALA A 16 14.75 -10.15 15.33
N GLN A 17 14.43 -11.24 14.63
CA GLN A 17 13.39 -11.24 13.60
C GLN A 17 12.02 -10.91 14.18
N PHE A 18 11.67 -11.48 15.34
CA PHE A 18 10.41 -11.19 16.01
C PHE A 18 10.32 -9.74 16.50
N GLU A 19 11.37 -9.20 17.09
CA GLU A 19 11.48 -7.80 17.52
C GLU A 19 11.32 -6.85 16.34
N PHE A 20 11.95 -7.17 15.21
CA PHE A 20 11.84 -6.41 13.97
C PHE A 20 10.42 -6.44 13.41
N TYR A 21 9.79 -7.61 13.38
CA TYR A 21 8.39 -7.75 12.96
C TYR A 21 7.47 -6.90 13.83
N GLN A 22 7.56 -7.00 15.15
CA GLN A 22 6.75 -6.21 16.07
C GLN A 22 6.91 -4.69 15.84
N ARG A 23 8.12 -4.24 15.56
CA ARG A 23 8.43 -2.82 15.36
C ARG A 23 7.86 -2.26 14.07
N TYR A 24 7.89 -3.03 12.98
CA TYR A 24 7.59 -2.54 11.63
C TYR A 24 6.28 -3.07 11.04
N SER A 25 5.63 -4.06 11.64
CA SER A 25 4.39 -4.64 11.10
C SER A 25 3.26 -3.63 11.00
N VAL A 26 3.02 -2.84 12.04
CA VAL A 26 1.92 -1.85 12.05
C VAL A 26 2.12 -0.75 11.00
N PRO A 27 3.29 -0.08 10.90
CA PRO A 27 3.52 0.90 9.84
C PRO A 27 3.38 0.31 8.43
N LEU A 28 3.89 -0.90 8.21
CA LEU A 28 3.80 -1.56 6.90
C LEU A 28 2.38 -2.04 6.60
N PHE A 29 1.63 -2.48 7.61
CA PHE A 29 0.21 -2.81 7.45
C PHE A 29 -0.61 -1.57 7.04
N ARG A 30 -0.43 -0.43 7.71
CA ARG A 30 -1.09 0.83 7.35
C ARG A 30 -0.77 1.24 5.91
N LEU A 31 0.47 1.07 5.47
CA LEU A 31 0.87 1.30 4.09
C LEU A 31 0.14 0.37 3.12
N THR A 32 0.13 -0.94 3.41
CA THR A 32 -0.57 -1.95 2.58
C THR A 32 -2.06 -1.65 2.51
N TYR A 33 -2.68 -1.27 3.63
CA TYR A 33 -4.11 -1.01 3.73
C TYR A 33 -4.58 0.22 2.92
N ARG A 34 -3.66 1.09 2.49
CA ARG A 34 -3.97 2.14 1.51
C ARG A 34 -4.24 1.59 0.11
N TYR A 35 -3.63 0.46 -0.23
CA TYR A 35 -3.77 -0.22 -1.52
C TYR A 35 -4.84 -1.31 -1.49
N ILE A 36 -4.86 -2.10 -0.44
CA ILE A 36 -5.68 -3.30 -0.27
C ILE A 36 -6.66 -3.06 0.86
N THR A 37 -7.93 -2.87 0.53
CA THR A 37 -8.98 -2.50 1.49
C THR A 37 -9.48 -3.66 2.34
N ASN A 38 -9.26 -4.91 1.91
CA ASN A 38 -9.55 -6.07 2.73
C ASN A 38 -8.43 -6.29 3.75
N GLU A 39 -8.78 -6.36 5.03
CA GLU A 39 -7.84 -6.45 6.14
C GLU A 39 -7.05 -7.76 6.15
N GLN A 40 -7.71 -8.87 5.84
CA GLN A 40 -7.08 -10.20 5.79
C GLN A 40 -6.05 -10.27 4.65
N ASP A 41 -6.43 -9.76 3.47
CA ASP A 41 -5.52 -9.69 2.32
C ASP A 41 -4.33 -8.79 2.63
N ALA A 42 -4.56 -7.63 3.23
CA ALA A 42 -3.50 -6.70 3.64
C ALA A 42 -2.53 -7.36 4.63
N GLY A 43 -3.05 -8.09 5.62
CA GLY A 43 -2.24 -8.86 6.57
C GLY A 43 -1.40 -9.94 5.89
N SER A 44 -1.98 -10.66 4.95
CA SER A 44 -1.28 -11.69 4.17
C SER A 44 -0.14 -11.11 3.32
N ILE A 45 -0.36 -9.94 2.70
CA ILE A 45 0.64 -9.23 1.92
C ILE A 45 1.79 -8.75 2.82
N VAL A 46 1.49 -8.22 3.99
CA VAL A 46 2.52 -7.81 4.96
C VAL A 46 3.39 -8.99 5.38
N ASN A 47 2.78 -10.15 5.67
CA ASN A 47 3.52 -11.35 6.02
C ASN A 47 4.43 -11.81 4.86
N MET A 48 3.92 -11.78 3.62
CA MET A 48 4.72 -12.09 2.44
C MET A 48 5.89 -11.09 2.25
N ALA A 49 5.63 -9.80 2.49
CA ALA A 49 6.67 -8.77 2.46
C ALA A 49 7.74 -9.02 3.52
N PHE A 50 7.39 -9.39 4.75
CA PHE A 50 8.36 -9.76 5.77
C PHE A 50 9.19 -10.99 5.40
N PHE A 51 8.57 -11.99 4.78
CA PHE A 51 9.31 -13.14 4.26
C PHE A 51 10.41 -12.69 3.27
N LYS A 52 10.07 -11.78 2.34
CA LYS A 52 11.03 -11.22 1.38
C LYS A 52 12.06 -10.31 2.05
N ILE A 53 11.65 -9.47 3.01
CA ILE A 53 12.55 -8.64 3.79
C ILE A 53 13.62 -9.51 4.47
N PHE A 54 13.24 -10.54 5.20
CA PHE A 54 14.19 -11.44 5.86
C PHE A 54 15.05 -12.24 4.89
N GLY A 55 14.50 -12.59 3.71
CA GLY A 55 15.25 -13.24 2.64
C GLY A 55 16.39 -12.37 2.05
N HIS A 56 16.12 -11.07 1.92
CA HIS A 56 17.04 -10.12 1.27
C HIS A 56 17.80 -9.19 2.24
N ILE A 57 17.58 -9.31 3.56
CA ILE A 57 18.18 -8.40 4.53
C ILE A 57 19.72 -8.51 4.58
N ARG A 58 20.27 -9.63 4.12
CA ARG A 58 21.73 -9.83 4.04
C ARG A 58 22.37 -8.91 3.01
N ASP A 59 21.67 -8.67 1.92
CA ASP A 59 22.15 -7.84 0.81
C ASP A 59 21.84 -6.36 1.04
N PHE A 60 21.04 -6.06 2.06
CA PHE A 60 20.68 -4.69 2.41
C PHE A 60 21.83 -3.98 3.11
N ASN A 61 22.27 -2.86 2.50
CA ASN A 61 23.26 -1.96 3.10
C ASN A 61 22.56 -0.88 3.92
N TYR A 62 22.55 -1.06 5.24
CA TYR A 62 21.96 -0.09 6.17
C TYR A 62 22.77 1.21 6.18
N LYS A 63 22.11 2.34 5.98
CA LYS A 63 22.70 3.69 6.09
C LYS A 63 22.12 4.42 7.29
N ASP A 64 20.79 4.44 7.37
CA ASP A 64 20.00 5.15 8.37
C ASP A 64 18.58 4.54 8.46
N PRO A 65 17.77 4.92 9.48
CA PRO A 65 16.41 4.43 9.62
C PRO A 65 15.50 4.73 8.42
N ASP A 66 15.70 5.86 7.74
CA ASP A 66 14.87 6.27 6.60
C ASP A 66 15.16 5.41 5.37
N SER A 67 16.43 5.07 5.12
CA SER A 67 16.84 4.14 4.06
C SER A 67 16.25 2.74 4.26
N LEU A 68 16.21 2.26 5.51
CA LEU A 68 15.58 1.00 5.87
C LEU A 68 14.08 1.03 5.60
N MET A 69 13.41 2.09 6.04
CA MET A 69 11.97 2.26 5.85
C MET A 69 11.63 2.38 4.36
N ALA A 70 12.39 3.14 3.58
CA ALA A 70 12.20 3.29 2.15
C ALA A 70 12.35 1.94 1.41
N TRP A 71 13.34 1.13 1.79
CA TRP A 71 13.56 -0.19 1.23
C TRP A 71 12.41 -1.15 1.55
N MET A 72 11.94 -1.19 2.80
CA MET A 72 10.80 -2.01 3.20
C MET A 72 9.51 -1.58 2.51
N LYS A 73 9.25 -0.26 2.42
CA LYS A 73 8.08 0.28 1.70
C LYS A 73 8.06 -0.18 0.25
N LYS A 74 9.20 -0.14 -0.44
CA LYS A 74 9.32 -0.60 -1.82
C LYS A 74 8.92 -2.07 -1.98
N ILE A 75 9.33 -2.94 -1.05
CA ILE A 75 8.94 -4.35 -1.05
C ILE A 75 7.43 -4.49 -0.87
N VAL A 76 6.86 -3.83 0.14
CA VAL A 76 5.42 -3.90 0.44
C VAL A 76 4.57 -3.37 -0.71
N ILE A 77 4.95 -2.24 -1.32
CA ILE A 77 4.23 -1.68 -2.47
C ILE A 77 4.27 -2.68 -3.64
N ASN A 78 5.43 -3.25 -3.95
CA ASN A 78 5.55 -4.25 -5.01
C ASN A 78 4.67 -5.49 -4.77
N GLU A 79 4.59 -5.99 -3.53
CA GLU A 79 3.70 -7.11 -3.18
C GLU A 79 2.23 -6.73 -3.33
N SER A 80 1.85 -5.53 -2.89
CA SER A 80 0.49 -5.02 -3.05
C SER A 80 0.09 -4.90 -4.54
N LEU A 81 0.99 -4.38 -5.38
CA LEU A 81 0.76 -4.25 -6.82
C LEU A 81 0.69 -5.62 -7.51
N MET A 82 1.49 -6.59 -7.08
CA MET A 82 1.44 -7.95 -7.59
C MET A 82 0.10 -8.62 -7.26
N PHE A 83 -0.38 -8.46 -6.03
CA PHE A 83 -1.68 -8.95 -5.60
C PHE A 83 -2.82 -8.32 -6.43
N LEU A 84 -2.83 -7.00 -6.60
CA LEU A 84 -3.84 -6.30 -7.38
C LEU A 84 -3.84 -6.75 -8.84
N ARG A 85 -2.68 -6.92 -9.46
CA ARG A 85 -2.60 -7.46 -10.84
C ARG A 85 -3.23 -8.83 -10.98
N GLN A 86 -2.96 -9.73 -10.05
CA GLN A 86 -3.57 -11.07 -10.05
C GLN A 86 -5.11 -10.97 -9.92
N LYS A 87 -5.59 -10.14 -8.98
CA LYS A 87 -7.03 -9.91 -8.78
C LYS A 87 -7.71 -9.38 -10.05
N PHE A 88 -7.11 -8.41 -10.74
CA PHE A 88 -7.66 -7.87 -12.00
C PHE A 88 -7.67 -8.91 -13.11
N THR A 89 -6.63 -9.70 -13.27
CA THR A 89 -6.56 -10.77 -14.28
C THR A 89 -7.66 -11.81 -14.05
N TYR A 90 -7.94 -12.21 -12.81
CA TYR A 90 -9.03 -13.13 -12.48
C TYR A 90 -10.41 -12.50 -12.74
N ALA A 91 -10.61 -11.22 -12.40
CA ALA A 91 -11.87 -10.52 -12.62
C ALA A 91 -12.22 -10.38 -14.12
N GLU A 92 -11.22 -10.15 -14.97
CA GLU A 92 -11.40 -10.11 -16.43
C GLU A 92 -11.79 -11.49 -17.00
N LEU A 93 -11.25 -12.58 -16.44
CA LEU A 93 -11.56 -13.95 -16.86
C LEU A 93 -12.96 -14.40 -16.42
N ASP A 94 -13.44 -13.94 -15.26
CA ASP A 94 -14.76 -14.30 -14.72
C ASP A 94 -15.90 -13.40 -15.20
N GLY A 95 -15.62 -12.35 -16.00
CA GLY A 95 -16.63 -11.40 -16.47
C GLY A 95 -17.29 -10.58 -15.34
N ASN A 96 -16.80 -10.68 -14.13
CA ASN A 96 -17.25 -9.94 -12.96
C ASN A 96 -16.45 -8.63 -12.84
N THR A 97 -16.92 -7.59 -13.48
CA THR A 97 -16.50 -6.22 -13.12
C THR A 97 -16.78 -6.02 -11.64
N ALA A 98 -15.74 -5.65 -10.92
CA ALA A 98 -15.78 -5.46 -9.47
C ALA A 98 -17.03 -4.69 -9.04
N LYS A 99 -17.97 -5.40 -8.45
CA LYS A 99 -19.11 -4.80 -7.75
C LYS A 99 -18.57 -4.13 -6.49
N ASP A 100 -19.04 -2.91 -6.28
CA ASP A 100 -18.86 -2.13 -5.06
C ASP A 100 -18.98 -3.01 -3.82
N LEU A 101 -17.85 -3.28 -3.19
CA LEU A 101 -17.84 -3.84 -1.84
C LEU A 101 -18.19 -2.69 -0.90
N LEU A 102 -19.41 -2.74 -0.38
CA LEU A 102 -19.90 -1.89 0.69
C LEU A 102 -18.98 -2.03 1.90
N PHE A 103 -18.47 -0.90 2.35
CA PHE A 103 -17.61 -0.82 3.51
C PHE A 103 -18.45 -0.83 4.79
N ASP A 104 -18.29 -1.88 5.61
CA ASP A 104 -18.72 -1.88 7.00
C ASP A 104 -17.63 -1.23 7.88
N ASN A 105 -18.09 -0.27 8.59
CA ASN A 105 -17.62 0.40 9.82
C ASN A 105 -16.21 0.10 10.32
N LEU A 106 -15.31 1.08 10.13
CA LEU A 106 -14.13 1.24 10.95
C LEU A 106 -14.45 2.04 12.21
N PRO A 107 -13.83 1.75 13.38
CA PRO A 107 -14.05 2.51 14.59
C PRO A 107 -13.70 3.99 14.39
N GLU A 108 -14.62 4.85 14.78
CA GLU A 108 -14.39 6.29 14.90
C GLU A 108 -13.46 6.51 16.09
N ASP A 109 -12.18 6.79 15.84
CA ASP A 109 -11.36 7.67 16.66
C ASP A 109 -9.96 7.73 16.08
N HIS A 110 -9.67 8.81 15.39
CA HIS A 110 -8.40 9.54 15.20
C HIS A 110 -8.46 10.41 13.94
N LEU A 111 -9.15 11.54 14.11
CA LEU A 111 -8.93 12.91 13.62
C LEU A 111 -8.12 13.13 12.32
N ILE A 112 -8.82 13.69 11.33
CA ILE A 112 -8.36 14.42 10.12
C ILE A 112 -7.54 13.59 9.11
N LEU A 113 -6.42 12.98 9.46
CA LEU A 113 -5.62 12.18 8.51
C LEU A 113 -6.29 10.82 8.18
N GLU A 114 -6.87 10.15 9.15
CA GLU A 114 -7.65 8.93 8.96
C GLU A 114 -8.88 9.16 8.08
N ASP A 115 -9.45 10.35 8.15
CA ASP A 115 -10.58 10.76 7.32
C ASP A 115 -10.22 10.82 5.84
N TYR A 116 -9.04 11.37 5.50
CA TYR A 116 -8.55 11.39 4.12
C TYR A 116 -8.24 9.98 3.60
N TYR A 117 -7.61 9.13 4.41
CA TYR A 117 -7.37 7.74 4.03
C TYR A 117 -8.68 6.96 3.84
N THR A 118 -9.71 7.25 4.63
CA THR A 118 -11.04 6.68 4.46
C THR A 118 -11.67 7.08 3.12
N LEU A 119 -11.55 8.34 2.71
CA LEU A 119 -12.02 8.79 1.41
C LEU A 119 -11.22 8.17 0.25
N ILE A 120 -9.90 8.05 0.40
CA ILE A 120 -9.05 7.39 -0.60
C ILE A 120 -9.45 5.92 -0.77
N ARG A 121 -9.76 5.22 0.32
CA ARG A 121 -10.23 3.82 0.26
C ARG A 121 -11.56 3.64 -0.47
N LYS A 122 -12.40 4.68 -0.56
CA LYS A 122 -13.66 4.67 -1.34
C LYS A 122 -13.44 4.77 -2.85
N LEU A 123 -12.24 5.11 -3.30
CA LEU A 123 -11.93 5.13 -4.73
C LEU A 123 -11.93 3.69 -5.29
N PRO A 124 -12.36 3.49 -6.55
CA PRO A 124 -12.12 2.26 -7.30
C PRO A 124 -10.65 1.84 -7.27
N ASP A 125 -10.38 0.55 -7.29
CA ASP A 125 -9.04 -0.03 -7.05
C ASP A 125 -7.96 0.56 -7.99
N ASP A 126 -8.27 0.75 -9.28
CA ASP A 126 -7.36 1.32 -10.28
C ASP A 126 -7.05 2.80 -10.00
N LEU A 127 -8.07 3.60 -9.69
CA LEU A 127 -7.92 5.02 -9.37
C LEU A 127 -7.18 5.22 -8.04
N ARG A 128 -7.52 4.40 -7.03
CA ARG A 128 -6.88 4.42 -5.73
C ARG A 128 -5.40 4.06 -5.83
N THR A 129 -5.09 3.02 -6.61
CA THR A 129 -3.71 2.57 -6.80
C THR A 129 -2.86 3.66 -7.45
N VAL A 130 -3.33 4.26 -8.55
CA VAL A 130 -2.60 5.34 -9.23
C VAL A 130 -2.48 6.58 -8.34
N PHE A 131 -3.53 6.92 -7.59
CA PHE A 131 -3.50 8.05 -6.65
C PHE A 131 -2.45 7.83 -5.55
N ASN A 132 -2.44 6.67 -4.90
CA ASN A 132 -1.48 6.34 -3.87
C ASN A 132 -0.04 6.38 -4.40
N LEU A 133 0.22 5.73 -5.53
CA LEU A 133 1.55 5.69 -6.12
C LEU A 133 2.07 7.09 -6.46
N HIS A 134 1.24 7.93 -7.10
CA HIS A 134 1.69 9.23 -7.55
C HIS A 134 1.69 10.28 -6.44
N ALA A 135 0.54 10.44 -5.75
CA ALA A 135 0.33 11.54 -4.82
C ALA A 135 0.96 11.30 -3.43
N LEU A 136 1.04 10.05 -2.97
CA LEU A 136 1.53 9.73 -1.63
C LEU A 136 2.93 9.11 -1.65
N ASP A 137 3.23 8.27 -2.64
CA ASP A 137 4.49 7.52 -2.69
C ASP A 137 5.49 8.08 -3.74
N GLY A 138 5.11 9.13 -4.50
CA GLY A 138 6.01 9.93 -5.33
C GLY A 138 6.44 9.30 -6.66
N PHE A 139 5.75 8.25 -7.13
CA PHE A 139 6.07 7.63 -8.42
C PHE A 139 5.67 8.54 -9.58
N SER A 140 6.52 8.60 -10.61
CA SER A 140 6.19 9.23 -11.88
C SER A 140 5.14 8.43 -12.66
N HIS A 141 4.42 9.07 -13.58
CA HIS A 141 3.45 8.37 -14.43
C HIS A 141 4.11 7.28 -15.30
N ASN A 142 5.36 7.47 -15.69
CA ASN A 142 6.13 6.47 -16.44
C ASN A 142 6.40 5.22 -15.58
N GLU A 143 6.85 5.39 -14.34
CA GLU A 143 7.05 4.29 -13.39
C GLU A 143 5.74 3.55 -13.10
N ILE A 144 4.65 4.30 -12.87
CA ILE A 144 3.32 3.73 -12.65
C ILE A 144 2.87 2.91 -13.86
N ALA A 145 3.04 3.45 -15.07
CA ALA A 145 2.71 2.75 -16.30
C ALA A 145 3.46 1.41 -16.43
N ASN A 146 4.75 1.42 -16.12
CA ASN A 146 5.58 0.21 -16.11
C ASN A 146 5.15 -0.79 -15.03
N HIS A 147 4.84 -0.32 -13.82
CA HIS A 147 4.41 -1.18 -12.71
C HIS A 147 3.04 -1.82 -12.95
N LEU A 148 2.07 -1.05 -13.47
CA LEU A 148 0.69 -1.50 -13.67
C LEU A 148 0.43 -2.08 -15.06
N LYS A 149 1.41 -2.03 -15.98
CA LYS A 149 1.28 -2.46 -17.38
C LYS A 149 0.18 -1.72 -18.15
N ILE A 150 0.02 -0.43 -17.86
CA ILE A 150 -0.90 0.48 -18.53
C ILE A 150 -0.12 1.54 -19.35
N LYS A 151 -0.82 2.31 -20.18
CA LYS A 151 -0.21 3.46 -20.86
C LYS A 151 0.01 4.62 -19.88
N GLU A 152 1.05 5.42 -20.07
CA GLU A 152 1.31 6.62 -19.26
C GLU A 152 0.14 7.60 -19.30
N ALA A 153 -0.49 7.76 -20.47
CA ALA A 153 -1.70 8.57 -20.63
C ALA A 153 -2.86 8.08 -19.76
N SER A 154 -3.02 6.75 -19.61
CA SER A 154 -4.04 6.16 -18.73
C SER A 154 -3.75 6.46 -17.25
N SER A 155 -2.48 6.41 -16.84
CA SER A 155 -2.08 6.79 -15.48
C SER A 155 -2.43 8.26 -15.19
N ARG A 156 -2.19 9.19 -16.13
CA ARG A 156 -2.59 10.60 -15.99
C ARG A 156 -4.11 10.76 -15.88
N ALA A 157 -4.86 10.05 -16.73
CA ALA A 157 -6.32 10.08 -16.74
C ALA A 157 -6.90 9.54 -15.42
N TYR A 158 -6.35 8.42 -14.90
CA TYR A 158 -6.77 7.84 -13.63
C TYR A 158 -6.51 8.79 -12.46
N LEU A 159 -5.36 9.43 -12.41
CA LEU A 159 -5.07 10.42 -11.37
C LEU A 159 -6.05 11.60 -11.42
N SER A 160 -6.33 12.14 -12.61
CA SER A 160 -7.31 13.23 -12.79
C SER A 160 -8.70 12.82 -12.30
N LYS A 161 -9.15 11.62 -12.67
CA LYS A 161 -10.45 11.08 -12.25
C LYS A 161 -10.50 10.85 -10.74
N ALA A 162 -9.44 10.29 -10.14
CA ALA A 162 -9.33 10.08 -8.71
C ALA A 162 -9.45 11.40 -7.93
N ARG A 163 -8.72 12.43 -8.36
CA ARG A 163 -8.78 13.76 -7.74
C ARG A 163 -10.18 14.37 -7.79
N LYS A 164 -10.86 14.26 -8.94
CA LYS A 164 -12.24 14.75 -9.08
C LYS A 164 -13.21 14.03 -8.17
N MET A 165 -13.09 12.71 -8.04
CA MET A 165 -13.93 11.92 -7.14
C MET A 165 -13.67 12.29 -5.68
N LEU A 166 -12.41 12.44 -5.26
CA LEU A 166 -12.07 12.87 -3.90
C LEU A 166 -12.62 14.27 -3.58
N GLN A 167 -12.51 15.21 -4.51
CA GLN A 167 -13.12 16.53 -4.35
C GLN A 167 -14.63 16.44 -4.11
N ASN A 168 -15.34 15.63 -4.89
CA ASN A 168 -16.77 15.42 -4.71
C ASN A 168 -17.12 14.79 -3.36
N TYR A 169 -16.31 13.81 -2.88
CA TYR A 169 -16.51 13.22 -1.56
C TYR A 169 -16.32 14.24 -0.43
N ILE A 170 -15.31 15.11 -0.54
CA ILE A 170 -15.03 16.16 0.44
C ILE A 170 -16.17 17.17 0.46
N ILE A 171 -16.63 17.66 -0.71
CA ILE A 171 -17.74 18.62 -0.81
C ILE A 171 -19.00 18.04 -0.20
N LYS A 172 -19.34 16.80 -0.55
CA LYS A 172 -20.53 16.14 0.01
C LYS A 172 -20.47 16.03 1.53
N ARG A 173 -19.32 15.66 2.08
CA ARG A 173 -19.13 15.54 3.55
C ARG A 173 -19.31 16.88 4.26
N ILE A 174 -18.82 17.98 3.66
CA ILE A 174 -18.98 19.34 4.21
C ILE A 174 -20.45 19.79 4.16
N SER A 175 -21.20 19.36 3.13
CA SER A 175 -22.62 19.72 2.96
C SER A 175 -23.55 18.93 3.87
N ASP A 176 -23.16 17.74 4.30
CA ASP A 176 -23.96 16.82 5.12
C ASP A 176 -23.66 16.94 6.64
N GLY A 177 -22.69 17.76 7.06
CA GLY A 177 -22.28 18.00 8.44
C GLY A 177 -22.60 19.44 8.88
#